data_4601ae3caebd3e80692194a12159ef26
#
_entry.id   4601ae3caebd3e80692194a12159ef26
#
_cell.length_a   1.000
_cell.length_b   1.000
_cell.length_c   1.000
_cell.angle_alpha   90.00
_cell.angle_beta   90.00
_cell.angle_gamma   90.00
#
_symmetry.space_group_name_H-M   'P 1'
#
loop_
_entity.id
_entity.type
_entity.pdbx_description
1 polymer ?
#
loop_
_entity_poly.entity_id
_entity_poly.type
_entity_poly.pdbx_seq_one_letter_code
_entity_poly.pdbx_strand_id
1 'polypeptide(L)'
;MQLEEINTCYTLGDPDEQRRRRESLRESHIAPLTDYVEHLRTTLGYNQEIPYFDPYDGGINAKLLFLLEAPGRKAILSGFISRENPDPTARNMAQIFSECGIPREETISWNIVPWYVGSEGRIRPVYQEEINAGIQALKSLQPLLPNLRVVVLVGRKAQRAQSAIEIIFQTKVLTCPHPSQRVLNVWPNKREEIKSVFIQAFDMSLGRD
;
A
#
# COMPACT_ATOMS: atom_id res chain seq x y z
N MET A 1 27.27 -9.61 -4.56
CA MET A 1 26.35 -8.91 -3.67
C MET A 1 25.22 -8.18 -4.39
N GLN A 2 25.41 -7.64 -5.62
CA GLN A 2 24.33 -6.93 -6.37
C GLN A 2 23.32 -7.82 -7.12
N LEU A 3 23.58 -9.09 -7.34
CA LEU A 3 22.69 -10.00 -8.10
C LEU A 3 21.64 -10.69 -7.22
N GLU A 4 21.85 -10.81 -5.90
CA GLU A 4 20.87 -11.38 -4.98
C GLU A 4 19.76 -10.37 -4.59
N GLU A 5 20.09 -9.07 -4.52
CA GLU A 5 19.07 -8.02 -4.22
C GLU A 5 18.05 -7.80 -5.35
N ILE A 6 18.40 -8.12 -6.59
CA ILE A 6 17.47 -7.98 -7.74
C ILE A 6 16.43 -9.11 -7.76
N ASN A 7 16.72 -10.24 -7.14
CA ASN A 7 15.84 -11.42 -7.17
C ASN A 7 14.72 -11.38 -6.10
N THR A 8 14.79 -10.47 -5.13
CA THR A 8 13.72 -10.27 -4.13
C THR A 8 12.57 -9.39 -4.60
N CYS A 9 12.75 -8.63 -5.69
CA CYS A 9 11.67 -7.90 -6.34
C CYS A 9 10.89 -8.85 -7.27
N TYR A 10 9.56 -8.82 -7.19
CA TYR A 10 8.66 -9.61 -8.04
C TYR A 10 8.40 -11.06 -7.59
N THR A 11 8.66 -11.40 -6.33
CA THR A 11 8.42 -12.76 -5.84
C THR A 11 6.97 -13.21 -6.04
N LEU A 12 6.01 -12.28 -5.98
CA LEU A 12 4.59 -12.55 -6.25
C LEU A 12 4.25 -12.80 -7.74
N GLY A 13 5.25 -12.82 -8.61
CA GLY A 13 5.15 -13.42 -9.94
C GLY A 13 5.12 -14.95 -9.91
N ASP A 14 5.59 -15.56 -8.82
CA ASP A 14 5.65 -16.99 -8.60
C ASP A 14 4.35 -17.49 -7.92
N PRO A 15 3.61 -18.46 -8.52
CA PRO A 15 2.42 -19.05 -7.90
C PRO A 15 2.68 -19.74 -6.56
N ASP A 16 3.86 -20.30 -6.34
CA ASP A 16 4.21 -20.94 -5.09
C ASP A 16 4.37 -19.90 -3.97
N GLU A 17 4.95 -18.74 -4.28
CA GLU A 17 5.04 -17.64 -3.33
C GLU A 17 3.65 -17.07 -3.01
N GLN A 18 2.78 -16.93 -4.01
CA GLN A 18 1.38 -16.52 -3.78
C GLN A 18 0.65 -17.50 -2.86
N ARG A 19 0.90 -18.82 -3.00
CA ARG A 19 0.32 -19.84 -2.13
C ARG A 19 0.83 -19.69 -0.69
N ARG A 20 2.16 -19.58 -0.48
CA ARG A 20 2.75 -19.37 0.85
C ARG A 20 2.15 -18.14 1.55
N ARG A 21 1.97 -17.03 0.83
CA ARG A 21 1.34 -15.84 1.42
C ARG A 21 -0.12 -16.04 1.76
N ARG A 22 -0.87 -16.82 0.97
CA ARG A 22 -2.26 -17.16 1.33
C ARG A 22 -2.34 -18.01 2.60
N GLU A 23 -1.40 -18.92 2.80
CA GLU A 23 -1.29 -19.73 4.02
C GLU A 23 -1.03 -18.87 5.26
N SER A 24 -0.28 -17.76 5.11
CA SER A 24 0.01 -16.80 6.18
C SER A 24 -1.14 -15.82 6.51
N LEU A 25 -2.23 -15.78 5.77
CA LEU A 25 -3.32 -14.81 5.97
C LEU A 25 -4.03 -14.93 7.34
N ARG A 26 -3.82 -15.99 8.08
CA ARG A 26 -4.39 -16.20 9.42
C ARG A 26 -3.37 -16.06 10.55
N GLU A 27 -2.17 -15.59 10.27
CA GLU A 27 -1.21 -15.20 11.30
C GLU A 27 -1.76 -14.01 12.10
N SER A 28 -1.44 -13.94 13.40
CA SER A 28 -2.08 -13.02 14.35
C SER A 28 -1.98 -11.54 13.98
N HIS A 29 -0.89 -11.13 13.34
CA HIS A 29 -0.68 -9.74 12.93
C HIS A 29 -1.43 -9.36 11.66
N ILE A 30 -1.91 -10.33 10.87
CA ILE A 30 -2.58 -10.08 9.59
C ILE A 30 -4.05 -10.54 9.57
N ALA A 31 -4.43 -11.49 10.41
CA ALA A 31 -5.79 -12.04 10.42
C ALA A 31 -6.89 -10.98 10.57
N PRO A 32 -6.78 -9.95 11.43
CA PRO A 32 -7.80 -8.89 11.51
C PRO A 32 -7.95 -8.10 10.20
N LEU A 33 -6.85 -7.90 9.45
CA LEU A 33 -6.87 -7.22 8.16
C LEU A 33 -7.42 -8.12 7.05
N THR A 34 -7.22 -9.42 7.17
CA THR A 34 -7.85 -10.41 6.28
C THR A 34 -9.37 -10.38 6.44
N ASP A 35 -9.86 -10.42 7.68
CA ASP A 35 -11.28 -10.33 7.98
C ASP A 35 -11.90 -9.00 7.49
N TYR A 36 -11.16 -7.91 7.63
CA TYR A 36 -11.56 -6.61 7.06
C TYR A 36 -11.74 -6.67 5.53
N VAL A 37 -10.80 -7.29 4.80
CA VAL A 37 -10.90 -7.43 3.34
C VAL A 37 -12.08 -8.32 2.96
N GLU A 38 -12.29 -9.43 3.66
CA GLU A 38 -13.42 -10.35 3.42
C GLU A 38 -14.76 -9.65 3.67
N HIS A 39 -14.84 -8.84 4.73
CA HIS A 39 -16.02 -8.01 5.00
C HIS A 39 -16.28 -6.99 3.89
N LEU A 40 -15.25 -6.30 3.41
CA LEU A 40 -15.38 -5.35 2.29
C LEU A 40 -15.89 -6.05 1.02
N ARG A 41 -15.34 -7.21 0.67
CA ARG A 41 -15.77 -7.99 -0.49
C ARG A 41 -17.25 -8.36 -0.41
N THR A 42 -17.71 -8.76 0.79
CA THR A 42 -19.10 -9.11 1.01
C THR A 42 -20.02 -7.88 0.93
N THR A 43 -19.62 -6.79 1.59
CA THR A 43 -20.46 -5.58 1.73
C THR A 43 -20.54 -4.78 0.44
N LEU A 44 -19.44 -4.67 -0.29
CA LEU A 44 -19.36 -3.87 -1.52
C LEU A 44 -19.65 -4.68 -2.79
N GLY A 45 -19.75 -6.00 -2.69
CA GLY A 45 -19.98 -6.87 -3.84
C GLY A 45 -18.81 -6.98 -4.83
N TYR A 46 -17.64 -6.52 -4.45
CA TYR A 46 -16.42 -6.57 -5.29
C TYR A 46 -15.60 -7.84 -5.03
N ASN A 47 -16.27 -9.00 -5.00
CA ASN A 47 -15.60 -10.29 -4.82
C ASN A 47 -14.38 -10.43 -5.73
N GLN A 48 -13.25 -10.88 -5.16
CA GLN A 48 -11.98 -11.11 -5.85
C GLN A 48 -11.29 -9.88 -6.45
N GLU A 49 -11.95 -8.71 -6.52
CA GLU A 49 -11.36 -7.48 -7.04
C GLU A 49 -10.69 -6.62 -5.96
N ILE A 50 -10.74 -7.03 -4.70
CA ILE A 50 -10.05 -6.41 -3.58
C ILE A 50 -8.93 -7.35 -3.13
N PRO A 51 -7.64 -7.04 -3.39
CA PRO A 51 -6.52 -7.84 -2.91
C PRO A 51 -6.39 -7.82 -1.39
N TYR A 52 -5.73 -8.82 -0.80
CA TYR A 52 -5.37 -8.80 0.61
C TYR A 52 -4.19 -7.88 0.87
N PHE A 53 -4.00 -7.48 2.12
CA PHE A 53 -2.73 -6.96 2.60
C PHE A 53 -1.64 -8.03 2.48
N ASP A 54 -0.40 -7.60 2.27
CA ASP A 54 0.72 -8.53 2.24
C ASP A 54 1.04 -9.01 3.66
N PRO A 55 0.97 -10.33 3.94
CA PRO A 55 1.25 -10.85 5.27
C PRO A 55 2.71 -10.68 5.71
N TYR A 56 3.62 -10.38 4.80
CA TYR A 56 5.02 -10.11 5.14
C TYR A 56 5.27 -8.66 5.56
N ASP A 57 4.29 -7.77 5.44
CA ASP A 57 4.33 -6.42 6.01
C ASP A 57 3.94 -6.46 7.50
N GLY A 58 4.02 -5.32 8.21
CA GLY A 58 3.81 -5.24 9.65
C GLY A 58 2.38 -5.54 10.15
N GLY A 59 1.41 -5.66 9.23
CA GLY A 59 0.03 -5.94 9.60
C GLY A 59 -0.53 -4.90 10.58
N ILE A 60 -1.25 -5.35 11.61
CA ILE A 60 -1.81 -4.50 12.66
C ILE A 60 -0.74 -3.84 13.56
N ASN A 61 0.50 -4.31 13.49
CA ASN A 61 1.61 -3.77 14.27
C ASN A 61 2.33 -2.61 13.57
N ALA A 62 2.00 -2.35 12.31
CA ALA A 62 2.63 -1.31 11.50
C ALA A 62 2.46 0.08 12.11
N LYS A 63 3.53 0.88 12.08
CA LYS A 63 3.53 2.29 12.47
C LYS A 63 3.33 3.25 11.29
N LEU A 64 3.58 2.76 10.08
CA LEU A 64 3.51 3.52 8.83
C LEU A 64 2.48 2.91 7.88
N LEU A 65 1.49 3.70 7.46
CA LEU A 65 0.54 3.31 6.43
C LEU A 65 0.81 4.11 5.15
N PHE A 66 1.07 3.41 4.06
CA PHE A 66 1.22 4.01 2.72
C PHE A 66 -0.06 3.80 1.92
N LEU A 67 -0.76 4.89 1.61
CA LEU A 67 -2.01 4.87 0.84
C LEU A 67 -1.77 5.32 -0.60
N LEU A 68 -1.98 4.40 -1.54
CA LEU A 68 -1.94 4.65 -2.98
C LEU A 68 -3.37 4.90 -3.53
N GLU A 69 -3.52 5.04 -4.85
CA GLU A 69 -4.81 5.32 -5.50
C GLU A 69 -5.76 4.12 -5.48
N ALA A 70 -5.42 3.07 -6.20
CA ALA A 70 -6.21 1.85 -6.38
C ALA A 70 -5.30 0.68 -6.78
N PRO A 71 -5.71 -0.59 -6.57
CA PRO A 71 -4.91 -1.74 -6.96
C PRO A 71 -4.70 -1.80 -8.46
N GLY A 72 -3.47 -2.11 -8.87
CA GLY A 72 -3.13 -2.43 -10.24
C GLY A 72 -3.50 -3.88 -10.60
N ARG A 73 -3.54 -4.19 -11.92
CA ARG A 73 -3.85 -5.54 -12.40
C ARG A 73 -2.96 -6.62 -11.78
N LYS A 74 -1.69 -6.32 -11.51
CA LYS A 74 -0.76 -7.29 -10.92
C LYS A 74 -1.11 -7.62 -9.47
N ALA A 75 -1.62 -6.65 -8.72
CA ALA A 75 -2.12 -6.88 -7.37
C ALA A 75 -3.38 -7.78 -7.38
N ILE A 76 -4.26 -7.63 -8.38
CA ILE A 76 -5.41 -8.53 -8.54
C ILE A 76 -4.96 -9.95 -8.88
N LEU A 77 -4.01 -10.10 -9.79
CA LEU A 77 -3.51 -11.42 -10.21
C LEU A 77 -2.77 -12.15 -9.10
N SER A 78 -1.98 -11.45 -8.29
CA SER A 78 -1.29 -12.04 -7.13
C SER A 78 -2.24 -12.27 -5.96
N GLY A 79 -3.26 -11.42 -5.82
CA GLY A 79 -4.19 -11.39 -4.69
C GLY A 79 -3.72 -10.49 -3.54
N PHE A 80 -2.63 -9.72 -3.69
CA PHE A 80 -2.02 -8.95 -2.62
C PHE A 80 -1.66 -7.52 -3.02
N ILE A 81 -1.84 -6.57 -2.10
CA ILE A 81 -1.19 -5.25 -2.16
C ILE A 81 0.21 -5.42 -1.60
N SER A 82 1.21 -5.45 -2.47
CA SER A 82 2.58 -5.78 -2.09
C SER A 82 3.61 -4.99 -2.88
N ARG A 83 4.72 -4.67 -2.20
CA ARG A 83 5.95 -4.14 -2.83
C ARG A 83 6.67 -5.18 -3.70
N GLU A 84 6.25 -6.45 -3.66
CA GLU A 84 6.83 -7.54 -4.43
C GLU A 84 5.95 -7.99 -5.60
N ASN A 85 4.91 -7.23 -5.93
CA ASN A 85 4.14 -7.44 -7.14
C ASN A 85 5.01 -7.25 -8.39
N PRO A 86 4.80 -8.05 -9.45
CA PRO A 86 5.58 -7.95 -10.69
C PRO A 86 5.15 -6.74 -11.54
N ASP A 87 5.29 -5.54 -10.98
CA ASP A 87 5.05 -4.28 -11.66
C ASP A 87 6.06 -3.19 -11.26
N PRO A 88 6.28 -2.18 -12.14
CA PRO A 88 7.30 -1.16 -11.91
C PRO A 88 7.06 -0.27 -10.68
N THR A 89 5.81 -0.04 -10.28
CA THR A 89 5.51 0.78 -9.09
C THR A 89 5.91 0.05 -7.82
N ALA A 90 5.53 -1.22 -7.70
CA ALA A 90 5.91 -2.08 -6.58
C ALA A 90 7.43 -2.18 -6.43
N ARG A 91 8.14 -2.40 -7.55
CA ARG A 91 9.61 -2.41 -7.59
C ARG A 91 10.22 -1.10 -7.08
N ASN A 92 9.72 0.04 -7.58
CA ASN A 92 10.23 1.34 -7.16
C ASN A 92 9.97 1.58 -5.68
N MET A 93 8.79 1.18 -5.16
CA MET A 93 8.49 1.22 -3.72
C MET A 93 9.47 0.38 -2.92
N ALA A 94 9.68 -0.89 -3.30
CA ALA A 94 10.61 -1.79 -2.63
C ALA A 94 12.03 -1.22 -2.56
N GLN A 95 12.52 -0.69 -3.68
CA GLN A 95 13.85 -0.06 -3.75
C GLN A 95 13.95 1.17 -2.85
N ILE A 96 12.93 2.04 -2.86
CA ILE A 96 12.93 3.25 -2.03
C ILE A 96 12.88 2.87 -0.53
N PHE A 97 12.06 1.91 -0.13
CA PHE A 97 12.05 1.42 1.26
C PHE A 97 13.43 0.89 1.70
N SER A 98 14.08 0.10 0.84
CA SER A 98 15.43 -0.44 1.10
C SER A 98 16.46 0.69 1.20
N GLU A 99 16.48 1.64 0.27
CA GLU A 99 17.39 2.78 0.28
C GLU A 99 17.19 3.70 1.49
N CYS A 100 15.97 3.80 2.00
CA CYS A 100 15.65 4.58 3.21
C CYS A 100 15.87 3.78 4.50
N GLY A 101 16.25 2.50 4.44
CA GLY A 101 16.46 1.65 5.61
C GLY A 101 15.20 1.43 6.44
N ILE A 102 14.01 1.47 5.81
CA ILE A 102 12.73 1.29 6.51
C ILE A 102 12.40 -0.20 6.61
N PRO A 103 12.35 -0.76 7.82
CA PRO A 103 12.03 -2.17 8.03
C PRO A 103 10.62 -2.49 7.52
N ARG A 104 10.45 -3.68 6.94
CA ARG A 104 9.18 -4.10 6.35
C ARG A 104 8.07 -4.20 7.39
N GLU A 105 8.41 -4.71 8.56
CA GLU A 105 7.51 -4.89 9.70
C GLU A 105 6.97 -3.59 10.29
N GLU A 106 7.60 -2.45 10.02
CA GLU A 106 7.12 -1.13 10.43
C GLU A 106 6.07 -0.56 9.46
N THR A 107 5.85 -1.20 8.32
CA THR A 107 5.06 -0.64 7.23
C THR A 107 3.87 -1.51 6.85
N ILE A 108 2.83 -0.87 6.34
CA ILE A 108 1.71 -1.50 5.65
C ILE A 108 1.33 -0.64 4.44
N SER A 109 1.00 -1.28 3.33
CA SER A 109 0.54 -0.59 2.13
C SER A 109 -0.92 -0.89 1.83
N TRP A 110 -1.68 0.13 1.43
CA TRP A 110 -3.07 -0.02 1.03
C TRP A 110 -3.47 0.99 -0.06
N ASN A 111 -4.75 1.04 -0.41
CA ASN A 111 -5.27 1.97 -1.42
C ASN A 111 -6.44 2.78 -0.85
N ILE A 112 -6.57 4.04 -1.31
CA ILE A 112 -7.75 4.87 -1.03
C ILE A 112 -9.01 4.18 -1.57
N VAL A 113 -8.95 3.68 -2.81
CA VAL A 113 -9.99 2.85 -3.42
C VAL A 113 -9.49 1.41 -3.37
N PRO A 114 -10.00 0.56 -2.46
CA PRO A 114 -9.43 -0.76 -2.24
C PRO A 114 -9.75 -1.80 -3.32
N TRP A 115 -10.63 -1.49 -4.28
CA TRP A 115 -11.00 -2.37 -5.40
C TRP A 115 -10.35 -1.95 -6.71
N TYR A 116 -10.32 -2.90 -7.64
CA TYR A 116 -9.83 -2.67 -8.98
C TYR A 116 -10.80 -1.80 -9.80
N VAL A 117 -10.27 -0.75 -10.42
CA VAL A 117 -11.07 0.20 -11.23
C VAL A 117 -10.88 0.01 -12.73
N GLY A 118 -10.41 -1.14 -13.18
CA GLY A 118 -10.21 -1.46 -14.57
C GLY A 118 -11.28 -2.40 -15.14
N SER A 119 -11.36 -2.44 -16.46
CA SER A 119 -12.12 -3.43 -17.22
C SER A 119 -11.30 -3.91 -18.41
N GLU A 120 -11.46 -5.17 -18.80
CA GLU A 120 -10.80 -5.76 -19.98
C GLU A 120 -9.26 -5.51 -20.03
N GLY A 121 -8.62 -5.48 -18.88
CA GLY A 121 -7.17 -5.28 -18.75
C GLY A 121 -6.69 -3.84 -18.88
N ARG A 122 -7.59 -2.86 -18.97
CA ARG A 122 -7.27 -1.43 -18.96
C ARG A 122 -7.70 -0.80 -17.65
N ILE A 123 -6.79 -0.05 -17.01
CA ILE A 123 -7.09 0.75 -15.84
C ILE A 123 -7.68 2.08 -16.31
N ARG A 124 -8.84 2.47 -15.78
CA ARG A 124 -9.42 3.80 -15.96
C ARG A 124 -9.06 4.72 -14.77
N PRO A 125 -9.22 6.03 -14.92
CA PRO A 125 -9.12 6.95 -13.78
C PRO A 125 -10.15 6.63 -12.69
N VAL A 126 -9.75 6.79 -11.43
CA VAL A 126 -10.64 6.73 -10.27
C VAL A 126 -11.56 7.96 -10.26
N TYR A 127 -12.85 7.76 -10.04
CA TYR A 127 -13.84 8.82 -9.88
C TYR A 127 -13.94 9.30 -8.43
N GLN A 128 -14.52 10.49 -8.22
CA GLN A 128 -14.64 11.08 -6.89
C GLN A 128 -15.55 10.25 -5.97
N GLU A 129 -16.60 9.67 -6.53
CA GLU A 129 -17.53 8.79 -5.80
C GLU A 129 -16.83 7.55 -5.24
N GLU A 130 -15.88 7.00 -6.00
CA GLU A 130 -15.08 5.85 -5.57
C GLU A 130 -14.11 6.25 -4.45
N ILE A 131 -13.51 7.43 -4.55
CA ILE A 131 -12.68 7.98 -3.46
C ILE A 131 -13.52 8.14 -2.19
N ASN A 132 -14.72 8.69 -2.30
CA ASN A 132 -15.62 8.88 -1.16
C ASN A 132 -16.03 7.54 -0.54
N ALA A 133 -16.36 6.53 -1.36
CA ALA A 133 -16.68 5.19 -0.89
C ALA A 133 -15.46 4.50 -0.23
N GLY A 134 -14.27 4.66 -0.82
CA GLY A 134 -13.03 4.15 -0.25
C GLY A 134 -12.69 4.82 1.11
N ILE A 135 -12.91 6.12 1.24
CA ILE A 135 -12.76 6.84 2.51
C ILE A 135 -13.70 6.26 3.58
N GLN A 136 -14.95 5.89 3.24
CA GLN A 136 -15.84 5.23 4.21
C GLN A 136 -15.29 3.86 4.63
N ALA A 137 -14.74 3.07 3.71
CA ALA A 137 -14.10 1.80 4.02
C ALA A 137 -12.91 1.97 4.99
N LEU A 138 -12.10 3.02 4.82
CA LEU A 138 -10.94 3.29 5.69
C LEU A 138 -11.31 3.60 7.15
N LYS A 139 -12.54 4.04 7.44
CA LYS A 139 -13.02 4.21 8.81
C LYS A 139 -13.00 2.90 9.60
N SER A 140 -13.30 1.78 8.95
CA SER A 140 -13.28 0.46 9.59
C SER A 140 -11.86 -0.13 9.66
N LEU A 141 -10.92 0.39 8.87
CA LEU A 141 -9.51 0.00 8.95
C LEU A 141 -8.81 0.67 10.14
N GLN A 142 -9.16 1.91 10.46
CA GLN A 142 -8.48 2.71 11.48
C GLN A 142 -8.35 1.99 12.83
N PRO A 143 -9.42 1.40 13.44
CA PRO A 143 -9.31 0.74 14.73
C PRO A 143 -8.45 -0.53 14.71
N LEU A 144 -8.14 -1.08 13.53
CA LEU A 144 -7.29 -2.26 13.38
C LEU A 144 -5.79 -1.91 13.38
N LEU A 145 -5.44 -0.63 13.41
CA LEU A 145 -4.06 -0.15 13.34
C LEU A 145 -3.69 0.64 14.62
N PRO A 146 -3.66 0.00 15.81
CA PRO A 146 -3.50 0.70 17.08
C PRO A 146 -2.11 1.36 17.24
N ASN A 147 -1.11 0.89 16.51
CA ASN A 147 0.26 1.38 16.59
C ASN A 147 0.58 2.44 15.52
N LEU A 148 -0.39 2.79 14.68
CA LEU A 148 -0.17 3.71 13.57
C LEU A 148 0.25 5.10 14.06
N ARG A 149 1.34 5.63 13.49
CA ARG A 149 1.92 6.93 13.83
C ARG A 149 1.86 7.92 12.67
N VAL A 150 2.06 7.42 11.44
CA VAL A 150 2.10 8.28 10.25
C VAL A 150 1.38 7.60 9.09
N VAL A 151 0.61 8.39 8.34
CA VAL A 151 0.06 8.01 7.05
C VAL A 151 0.78 8.76 5.95
N VAL A 152 1.20 8.08 4.89
CA VAL A 152 1.80 8.68 3.70
C VAL A 152 0.87 8.51 2.51
N LEU A 153 0.38 9.62 1.94
CA LEU A 153 -0.45 9.63 0.74
C LEU A 153 0.43 9.68 -0.50
N VAL A 154 0.45 8.59 -1.24
CA VAL A 154 1.36 8.37 -2.38
C VAL A 154 0.66 8.73 -3.69
N GLY A 155 1.04 9.88 -4.27
CA GLY A 155 0.51 10.38 -5.53
C GLY A 155 -0.75 11.25 -5.40
N ARG A 156 -0.93 12.11 -6.40
CA ARG A 156 -1.95 13.18 -6.40
C ARG A 156 -3.39 12.69 -6.17
N LYS A 157 -3.71 11.46 -6.55
CA LYS A 157 -5.07 10.92 -6.37
C LYS A 157 -5.32 10.54 -4.91
N ALA A 158 -4.35 9.90 -4.26
CA ALA A 158 -4.43 9.63 -2.82
C ALA A 158 -4.49 10.94 -2.00
N GLN A 159 -3.74 11.96 -2.41
CA GLN A 159 -3.72 13.27 -1.75
C GLN A 159 -5.08 13.99 -1.73
N ARG A 160 -6.00 13.68 -2.65
CA ARG A 160 -7.37 14.22 -2.62
C ARG A 160 -8.15 13.81 -1.37
N ALA A 161 -7.76 12.73 -0.72
CA ALA A 161 -8.39 12.25 0.50
C ALA A 161 -7.75 12.84 1.77
N GLN A 162 -6.74 13.72 1.68
CA GLN A 162 -5.91 14.14 2.82
C GLN A 162 -6.72 14.58 4.02
N SER A 163 -7.61 15.56 3.89
CA SER A 163 -8.41 16.07 5.01
C SER A 163 -9.27 14.99 5.66
N ALA A 164 -9.81 14.07 4.87
CA ALA A 164 -10.59 12.96 5.41
C ALA A 164 -9.70 11.96 6.18
N ILE A 165 -8.50 11.68 5.65
CA ILE A 165 -7.52 10.78 6.28
C ILE A 165 -7.01 11.36 7.60
N GLU A 166 -6.75 12.66 7.67
CA GLU A 166 -6.37 13.37 8.91
C GLU A 166 -7.45 13.22 10.00
N ILE A 167 -8.72 13.35 9.61
CA ILE A 167 -9.85 13.18 10.53
C ILE A 167 -10.01 11.72 10.99
N ILE A 168 -9.89 10.76 10.07
CA ILE A 168 -10.11 9.33 10.37
C ILE A 168 -9.00 8.80 11.27
N PHE A 169 -7.76 9.00 10.90
CA PHE A 169 -6.63 8.37 11.60
C PHE A 169 -6.10 9.19 12.76
N GLN A 170 -6.41 10.49 12.84
CA GLN A 170 -5.97 11.41 13.91
C GLN A 170 -4.46 11.33 14.17
N THR A 171 -3.68 11.20 13.10
CA THR A 171 -2.23 11.07 13.13
C THR A 171 -1.58 11.97 12.08
N LYS A 172 -0.25 12.01 12.04
CA LYS A 172 0.47 12.80 11.02
C LYS A 172 0.22 12.24 9.62
N VAL A 173 -0.09 13.13 8.69
CA VAL A 173 -0.29 12.79 7.28
C VAL A 173 0.74 13.52 6.43
N LEU A 174 1.55 12.76 5.72
CA LEU A 174 2.53 13.26 4.76
C LEU A 174 2.08 12.92 3.33
N THR A 175 2.62 13.66 2.37
CA THR A 175 2.30 13.44 0.95
C THR A 175 3.56 13.33 0.13
N CYS A 176 3.58 12.45 -0.87
CA CYS A 176 4.69 12.35 -1.80
C CYS A 176 4.22 12.08 -3.23
N PRO A 177 5.08 12.29 -4.25
CA PRO A 177 4.81 11.87 -5.62
C PRO A 177 4.57 10.36 -5.72
N HIS A 178 3.88 9.94 -6.79
CA HIS A 178 3.68 8.52 -7.09
C HIS A 178 4.95 7.94 -7.72
N PRO A 179 5.49 6.80 -7.24
CA PRO A 179 6.74 6.20 -7.73
C PRO A 179 6.53 5.36 -9.01
N SER A 180 5.64 5.80 -9.91
CA SER A 180 5.47 5.13 -11.19
C SER A 180 6.69 5.34 -12.09
N GLN A 181 6.97 4.34 -12.94
CA GLN A 181 8.06 4.42 -13.92
C GLN A 181 7.99 5.70 -14.75
N ARG A 182 6.77 6.10 -15.17
CA ARG A 182 6.56 7.34 -15.93
C ARG A 182 7.00 8.57 -15.15
N VAL A 183 6.63 8.69 -13.87
CA VAL A 183 6.97 9.85 -13.04
C VAL A 183 8.48 9.92 -12.85
N LEU A 184 9.11 8.81 -12.50
CA LEU A 184 10.54 8.77 -12.22
C LEU A 184 11.41 8.97 -13.48
N ASN A 185 10.94 8.50 -14.65
CA ASN A 185 11.66 8.71 -15.91
C ASN A 185 11.57 10.16 -16.40
N VAL A 186 10.41 10.81 -16.23
CA VAL A 186 10.20 12.21 -16.68
C VAL A 186 10.80 13.22 -15.71
N TRP A 187 10.74 12.91 -14.41
CA TRP A 187 11.24 13.79 -13.33
C TRP A 187 12.10 13.00 -12.35
N PRO A 188 13.38 12.74 -12.66
CA PRO A 188 14.27 11.93 -11.80
C PRO A 188 14.39 12.44 -10.37
N ASN A 189 14.33 13.78 -10.17
CA ASN A 189 14.35 14.42 -8.85
C ASN A 189 13.18 14.01 -7.95
N LYS A 190 12.08 13.50 -8.51
CA LYS A 190 10.95 13.01 -7.72
C LYS A 190 11.29 11.78 -6.88
N ARG A 191 12.32 11.02 -7.28
CA ARG A 191 12.81 9.92 -6.45
C ARG A 191 13.35 10.42 -5.11
N GLU A 192 14.19 11.45 -5.12
CA GLU A 192 14.74 12.02 -3.88
C GLU A 192 13.67 12.71 -3.04
N GLU A 193 12.67 13.35 -3.67
CA GLU A 193 11.51 13.89 -2.97
C GLU A 193 10.74 12.79 -2.23
N ILE A 194 10.48 11.64 -2.87
CA ILE A 194 9.80 10.50 -2.25
C ILE A 194 10.65 9.95 -1.09
N LYS A 195 11.96 9.76 -1.29
CA LYS A 195 12.88 9.28 -0.25
C LYS A 195 12.89 10.20 0.97
N SER A 196 12.96 11.52 0.76
CA SER A 196 12.92 12.49 1.83
C SER A 196 11.64 12.36 2.68
N VAL A 197 10.47 12.21 2.03
CA VAL A 197 9.20 12.01 2.74
C VAL A 197 9.18 10.67 3.48
N PHE A 198 9.72 9.60 2.90
CA PHE A 198 9.74 8.28 3.55
C PHE A 198 10.64 8.27 4.78
N ILE A 199 11.83 8.90 4.70
CA ILE A 199 12.72 9.07 5.84
C ILE A 199 12.04 9.90 6.93
N GLN A 200 11.44 11.04 6.57
CA GLN A 200 10.69 11.87 7.50
C GLN A 200 9.58 11.08 8.19
N ALA A 201 8.78 10.31 7.43
CA ALA A 201 7.73 9.48 8.01
C ALA A 201 8.27 8.46 9.00
N PHE A 202 9.40 7.84 8.66
CA PHE A 202 10.03 6.84 9.53
C PHE A 202 10.59 7.47 10.81
N ASP A 203 11.29 8.59 10.72
CA ASP A 203 11.80 9.31 11.89
C ASP A 203 10.65 9.74 12.83
N MET A 204 9.58 10.31 12.28
CA MET A 204 8.38 10.67 13.05
C MET A 204 7.74 9.45 13.73
N SER A 205 7.74 8.28 13.08
CA SER A 205 7.20 7.04 13.66
C SER A 205 8.02 6.53 14.86
N LEU A 206 9.27 6.93 14.93
CA LEU A 206 10.21 6.64 16.02
C LEU A 206 10.25 7.74 17.10
N GLY A 207 9.45 8.82 16.96
CA GLY A 207 9.47 9.97 17.85
C GLY A 207 10.72 10.84 17.72
N ARG A 208 11.31 10.86 16.52
CA ARG A 208 12.45 11.71 16.15
C ARG A 208 11.89 12.88 15.31
N ASP A 209 11.48 13.95 15.96
CA ASP A 209 10.99 15.19 15.31
C ASP A 209 12.15 16.13 14.97
#